data_facad7d192a05db8a488b218bb0ea2e0
#
_entry.id   facad7d192a05db8a488b218bb0ea2e0
#
_cell.length_a   1.000
_cell.length_b   1.000
_cell.length_c   1.000
_cell.angle_alpha   90.00
_cell.angle_beta   90.00
_cell.angle_gamma   90.00
#
_symmetry.space_group_name_H-M   'P 1'
#
loop_
_entity.id
_entity.type
_entity.pdbx_description
1 polymer ?
#
loop_
_entity_poly.entity_id
_entity_poly.type
_entity_poly.pdbx_seq_one_letter_code
_entity_poly.pdbx_strand_id
1 'polypeptide(L)'
;MRRKAIALLLIIFIGSPWMACSSTVKEKQGEPGKSEEGGPARYGAKYHSFEDILIPGELNYQPKKSAVYETPKFKMGWMVFSKWRLDQDSLIEFFTYHMEKDNWKLVSSFKGKESFLNFSKPDKTCTMKITENWLGKTEVEIRVGPLGEKQM
;
A
#
# COMPACT_ATOMS: atom_id res chain seq x y z
N MET A 1 -64.94 3.18 -19.44
CA MET A 1 -65.86 4.10 -18.73
C MET A 1 -65.14 4.73 -17.55
N ARG A 2 -65.32 6.06 -17.40
CA ARG A 2 -64.92 6.93 -16.28
C ARG A 2 -63.39 7.13 -16.09
N ARG A 3 -62.72 8.17 -16.64
CA ARG A 3 -62.84 9.64 -16.42
C ARG A 3 -62.82 10.04 -14.93
N LYS A 4 -61.72 10.77 -14.57
CA LYS A 4 -61.68 12.07 -13.82
C LYS A 4 -60.29 12.10 -13.16
N ALA A 5 -59.54 13.11 -13.11
CA ALA A 5 -59.52 14.54 -13.34
C ALA A 5 -58.44 15.11 -12.42
N ILE A 6 -57.52 15.81 -12.99
CA ILE A 6 -56.91 17.11 -12.69
C ILE A 6 -56.92 17.54 -11.22
N ALA A 7 -55.74 17.79 -10.66
CA ALA A 7 -55.55 18.96 -9.79
C ALA A 7 -54.08 19.46 -9.94
N LEU A 8 -53.99 20.56 -10.58
CA LEU A 8 -52.86 21.47 -10.73
C LEU A 8 -52.74 22.23 -9.40
N LEU A 9 -51.58 22.20 -8.76
CA LEU A 9 -51.27 23.07 -7.64
C LEU A 9 -49.91 23.72 -7.84
N LEU A 10 -49.99 24.92 -8.40
CA LEU A 10 -48.94 25.92 -8.44
C LEU A 10 -48.74 26.46 -7.04
N ILE A 11 -47.55 26.25 -6.47
CA ILE A 11 -47.10 27.01 -5.29
C ILE A 11 -45.83 27.74 -5.66
N ILE A 12 -46.01 29.03 -5.84
CA ILE A 12 -44.98 30.06 -5.89
C ILE A 12 -44.37 30.13 -4.50
N PHE A 13 -43.08 29.98 -4.39
CA PHE A 13 -42.40 30.31 -3.15
C PHE A 13 -41.28 31.31 -3.37
N ILE A 14 -41.55 32.42 -2.83
CA ILE A 14 -40.82 33.65 -2.64
C ILE A 14 -39.50 33.40 -1.92
N GLY A 15 -38.51 34.15 -2.32
CA GLY A 15 -37.13 34.11 -1.85
C GLY A 15 -36.91 34.28 -0.35
N SER A 16 -35.78 33.76 0.08
CA SER A 16 -35.19 34.11 1.37
C SER A 16 -33.67 34.24 1.23
N PRO A 17 -33.07 35.18 1.98
CA PRO A 17 -31.71 35.66 1.73
C PRO A 17 -30.64 34.76 2.30
N TRP A 18 -29.52 34.77 1.63
CA TRP A 18 -28.28 34.11 1.98
C TRP A 18 -27.68 34.68 3.25
N MET A 19 -27.65 33.92 4.30
CA MET A 19 -26.75 34.18 5.42
C MET A 19 -25.44 33.45 5.17
N ALA A 20 -24.43 34.22 4.82
CA ALA A 20 -23.04 33.78 4.76
C ALA A 20 -22.51 33.55 6.19
N CYS A 21 -22.37 32.30 6.61
CA CYS A 21 -21.53 31.96 7.76
C CYS A 21 -20.08 31.75 7.28
N SER A 22 -19.29 32.80 7.48
CA SER A 22 -17.84 32.75 7.40
C SER A 22 -17.32 31.99 8.61
N SER A 23 -17.03 30.69 8.49
CA SER A 23 -16.24 29.95 9.45
C SER A 23 -14.78 30.02 9.05
N THR A 24 -14.05 30.87 9.76
CA THR A 24 -12.59 30.96 9.72
C THR A 24 -11.99 29.65 10.17
N VAL A 25 -11.67 28.76 9.22
CA VAL A 25 -10.81 27.60 9.46
C VAL A 25 -9.39 28.14 9.61
N LYS A 26 -8.84 28.04 10.82
CA LYS A 26 -7.41 28.24 11.07
C LYS A 26 -6.64 27.20 10.25
N GLU A 27 -6.11 27.66 9.16
CA GLU A 27 -5.15 26.95 8.33
C GLU A 27 -3.88 26.70 9.15
N LYS A 28 -3.75 25.47 9.59
CA LYS A 28 -2.50 24.99 10.14
C LYS A 28 -1.61 24.70 8.93
N GLN A 29 -0.70 25.62 8.63
CA GLN A 29 0.38 25.40 7.66
C GLN A 29 1.12 24.12 8.01
N GLY A 30 0.74 23.02 7.34
CA GLY A 30 1.58 21.87 7.14
C GLY A 30 2.39 22.13 5.89
N GLU A 31 3.70 22.04 5.97
CA GLU A 31 4.63 22.14 4.84
C GLU A 31 4.11 21.32 3.64
N PRO A 32 4.20 21.85 2.42
CA PRO A 32 3.87 21.08 1.23
C PRO A 32 4.92 19.99 1.05
N GLY A 33 4.60 18.79 1.54
CA GLY A 33 5.33 17.60 1.14
C GLY A 33 5.25 17.50 -0.38
N LYS A 34 6.41 17.62 -1.01
CA LYS A 34 6.62 17.47 -2.44
C LYS A 34 5.91 16.21 -2.92
N SER A 35 4.78 16.36 -3.58
CA SER A 35 4.11 15.27 -4.27
C SER A 35 5.04 14.78 -5.37
N GLU A 36 5.69 13.65 -5.15
CA GLU A 36 6.43 12.96 -6.19
C GLU A 36 5.42 12.37 -7.17
N GLU A 37 5.31 13.03 -8.32
CA GLU A 37 4.42 12.65 -9.41
C GLU A 37 4.79 11.24 -9.92
N GLY A 38 3.80 10.34 -9.96
CA GLY A 38 3.76 9.17 -10.83
C GLY A 38 3.99 7.79 -10.25
N GLY A 39 4.08 7.63 -8.92
CA GLY A 39 4.21 6.29 -8.31
C GLY A 39 2.98 5.81 -7.54
N PRO A 40 2.88 4.51 -7.21
CA PRO A 40 1.79 3.97 -6.41
C PRO A 40 1.68 4.67 -5.05
N ALA A 41 0.44 4.88 -4.61
CA ALA A 41 0.14 5.70 -3.43
C ALA A 41 0.76 5.16 -2.15
N ARG A 42 1.42 6.04 -1.39
CA ARG A 42 1.99 5.73 -0.06
C ARG A 42 0.98 5.84 1.08
N TYR A 43 -0.32 5.93 0.80
CA TYR A 43 -1.31 6.19 1.84
C TYR A 43 -1.24 5.14 2.96
N GLY A 44 -0.93 5.59 4.18
CA GLY A 44 -0.76 4.72 5.34
C GLY A 44 0.42 3.75 5.29
N ALA A 45 1.25 3.78 4.25
CA ALA A 45 2.42 2.91 4.14
C ALA A 45 3.49 3.27 5.18
N LYS A 46 4.17 2.26 5.69
CA LYS A 46 5.18 2.42 6.75
C LYS A 46 6.32 1.41 6.62
N TYR A 47 7.49 1.79 7.07
CA TYR A 47 8.57 0.85 7.34
C TYR A 47 8.23 0.03 8.59
N HIS A 48 8.59 -1.26 8.58
CA HIS A 48 8.36 -2.15 9.72
C HIS A 48 9.70 -2.52 10.37
N SER A 49 10.05 -3.79 10.38
CA SER A 49 11.33 -4.23 10.96
C SER A 49 12.55 -3.86 10.11
N PHE A 50 12.40 -3.66 8.81
CA PHE A 50 13.44 -3.19 7.90
C PHE A 50 13.13 -1.77 7.46
N GLU A 51 14.12 -0.86 7.63
CA GLU A 51 13.97 0.57 7.39
C GLU A 51 14.00 0.96 5.91
N ASP A 52 14.30 0.00 5.05
CA ASP A 52 14.43 0.14 3.61
C ASP A 52 13.45 -0.75 2.83
N ILE A 53 12.38 -1.18 3.49
CA ILE A 53 11.29 -1.93 2.86
C ILE A 53 9.97 -1.30 3.31
N LEU A 54 9.39 -0.51 2.42
CA LEU A 54 8.11 0.14 2.67
C LEU A 54 6.97 -0.88 2.53
N ILE A 55 6.07 -0.91 3.50
CA ILE A 55 4.93 -1.84 3.55
C ILE A 55 3.64 -1.07 3.31
N PRO A 56 2.76 -1.49 2.38
CA PRO A 56 1.45 -0.90 2.19
C PRO A 56 0.64 -0.86 3.49
N GLY A 57 -0.02 0.28 3.77
CA GLY A 57 -0.73 0.50 5.03
C GLY A 57 -1.92 -0.43 5.27
N GLU A 58 -2.49 -0.98 4.19
CA GLU A 58 -3.58 -1.93 4.24
C GLU A 58 -3.17 -3.35 4.64
N LEU A 59 -1.89 -3.72 4.56
CA LEU A 59 -1.39 -5.03 4.93
C LEU A 59 -1.32 -5.21 6.45
N ASN A 60 -1.88 -6.30 6.96
CA ASN A 60 -1.85 -6.66 8.38
C ASN A 60 -0.69 -7.59 8.68
N TYR A 61 0.21 -7.15 9.55
CA TYR A 61 1.35 -7.94 10.01
C TYR A 61 0.92 -9.20 10.77
N GLN A 62 1.61 -10.32 10.51
CA GLN A 62 1.35 -11.63 11.11
C GLN A 62 2.52 -12.03 12.03
N PRO A 63 2.59 -11.58 13.29
CA PRO A 63 3.75 -11.80 14.16
C PRO A 63 4.03 -13.28 14.42
N LYS A 64 3.00 -14.13 14.50
CA LYS A 64 3.17 -15.58 14.72
C LYS A 64 3.79 -16.32 13.54
N LYS A 65 3.79 -15.72 12.35
CA LYS A 65 4.37 -16.26 11.12
C LYS A 65 5.68 -15.58 10.75
N SER A 66 6.13 -14.60 11.52
CA SER A 66 7.29 -13.77 11.23
C SER A 66 8.39 -14.00 12.24
N ALA A 67 9.64 -13.87 11.79
CA ALA A 67 10.80 -13.88 12.67
C ALA A 67 11.89 -12.96 12.09
N VAL A 68 12.40 -12.05 12.91
CA VAL A 68 13.50 -11.15 12.54
C VAL A 68 14.59 -11.31 13.57
N TYR A 69 15.79 -11.55 13.08
CA TYR A 69 17.00 -11.66 13.86
C TYR A 69 17.88 -10.46 13.57
N GLU A 70 18.33 -9.79 14.62
CA GLU A 70 19.13 -8.58 14.54
C GLU A 70 20.39 -8.69 15.39
N THR A 71 21.51 -8.33 14.79
CA THR A 71 22.81 -8.19 15.44
C THR A 71 23.38 -6.81 15.13
N PRO A 72 24.44 -6.36 15.83
CA PRO A 72 25.11 -5.11 15.49
C PRO A 72 25.68 -5.07 14.06
N LYS A 73 25.88 -6.22 13.42
CA LYS A 73 26.50 -6.32 12.08
C LYS A 73 25.50 -6.51 10.97
N PHE A 74 24.38 -7.19 11.21
CA PHE A 74 23.37 -7.46 10.19
C PHE A 74 22.01 -7.73 10.78
N LYS A 75 20.99 -7.54 9.96
CA LYS A 75 19.59 -7.83 10.24
C LYS A 75 19.03 -8.73 9.14
N MET A 76 18.42 -9.84 9.53
CA MET A 76 17.85 -10.81 8.60
C MET A 76 16.56 -11.41 9.16
N GLY A 77 15.79 -12.05 8.30
CA GLY A 77 14.58 -12.76 8.73
C GLY A 77 13.49 -12.70 7.69
N TRP A 78 12.29 -13.01 8.12
CA TRP A 78 11.10 -12.93 7.28
C TRP A 78 9.95 -12.29 8.03
N MET A 79 9.14 -11.58 7.25
CA MET A 79 7.91 -10.96 7.70
C MET A 79 6.76 -11.46 6.83
N VAL A 80 5.65 -11.79 7.46
CA VAL A 80 4.44 -12.19 6.77
C VAL A 80 3.34 -11.17 7.05
N PHE A 81 2.67 -10.77 5.99
CA PHE A 81 1.53 -9.87 6.01
C PHE A 81 0.36 -10.50 5.30
N SER A 82 -0.87 -10.09 5.60
CA SER A 82 -2.02 -10.54 4.86
C SER A 82 -3.15 -9.53 4.85
N LYS A 83 -3.96 -9.59 3.79
CA LYS A 83 -5.19 -8.81 3.63
C LYS A 83 -6.20 -9.57 2.78
N TRP A 84 -7.48 -9.36 3.02
CA TRP A 84 -8.54 -9.84 2.17
C TRP A 84 -8.73 -8.94 0.95
N ARG A 85 -8.95 -9.54 -0.20
CA ARG A 85 -9.31 -8.84 -1.46
C ARG A 85 -8.33 -7.75 -1.84
N LEU A 86 -7.05 -8.01 -1.70
CA LEU A 86 -6.00 -7.11 -2.15
C LEU A 86 -5.41 -7.65 -3.45
N ASP A 87 -5.40 -6.79 -4.46
CA ASP A 87 -4.94 -7.12 -5.80
C ASP A 87 -3.42 -7.38 -5.83
N GLN A 88 -3.01 -8.51 -6.42
CA GLN A 88 -1.60 -8.88 -6.54
C GLN A 88 -0.80 -7.93 -7.44
N ASP A 89 -1.40 -7.44 -8.52
CA ASP A 89 -0.72 -6.59 -9.47
C ASP A 89 -0.39 -5.24 -8.86
N SER A 90 -1.32 -4.66 -8.11
CA SER A 90 -1.10 -3.43 -7.35
C SER A 90 0.01 -3.58 -6.31
N LEU A 91 0.12 -4.75 -5.66
CA LEU A 91 1.21 -5.04 -4.73
C LEU A 91 2.57 -5.17 -5.43
N ILE A 92 2.62 -5.84 -6.57
CA ILE A 92 3.83 -5.98 -7.37
C ILE A 92 4.33 -4.60 -7.81
N GLU A 93 3.43 -3.75 -8.32
CA GLU A 93 3.75 -2.39 -8.74
C GLU A 93 4.25 -1.55 -7.55
N PHE A 94 3.53 -1.59 -6.43
CA PHE A 94 3.93 -0.88 -5.21
C PHE A 94 5.33 -1.28 -4.74
N PHE A 95 5.59 -2.58 -4.59
CA PHE A 95 6.89 -3.03 -4.11
C PHE A 95 8.00 -2.74 -5.12
N THR A 96 7.78 -2.97 -6.41
CA THR A 96 8.80 -2.66 -7.43
C THR A 96 9.19 -1.20 -7.37
N TYR A 97 8.23 -0.30 -7.38
CA TYR A 97 8.47 1.14 -7.37
C TYR A 97 9.19 1.61 -6.08
N HIS A 98 8.69 1.20 -4.90
CA HIS A 98 9.25 1.69 -3.65
C HIS A 98 10.57 1.04 -3.27
N MET A 99 10.80 -0.23 -3.63
CA MET A 99 12.10 -0.88 -3.45
C MET A 99 13.18 -0.20 -4.29
N GLU A 100 12.90 0.17 -5.53
CA GLU A 100 13.84 0.93 -6.37
C GLU A 100 14.18 2.29 -5.75
N LYS A 101 13.19 3.00 -5.21
CA LYS A 101 13.42 4.26 -4.49
C LYS A 101 14.28 4.10 -3.24
N ASP A 102 14.18 2.96 -2.57
CA ASP A 102 14.98 2.62 -1.40
C ASP A 102 16.33 1.95 -1.79
N ASN A 103 16.77 2.14 -3.05
CA ASN A 103 18.04 1.67 -3.62
C ASN A 103 18.18 0.13 -3.69
N TRP A 104 17.07 -0.60 -3.79
CA TRP A 104 17.09 -2.00 -4.13
C TRP A 104 17.09 -2.16 -5.65
N LYS A 105 17.88 -3.11 -6.15
CA LYS A 105 17.87 -3.49 -7.56
C LYS A 105 16.97 -4.70 -7.76
N LEU A 106 15.99 -4.61 -8.64
CA LEU A 106 15.18 -5.75 -9.06
C LEU A 106 16.07 -6.72 -9.86
N VAL A 107 16.20 -7.95 -9.39
CA VAL A 107 16.99 -9.03 -10.02
C VAL A 107 16.11 -9.88 -10.93
N SER A 108 14.93 -10.27 -10.44
CA SER A 108 13.95 -11.03 -11.20
C SER A 108 12.55 -10.85 -10.65
N SER A 109 11.57 -10.97 -11.54
CA SER A 109 10.15 -10.94 -11.22
C SER A 109 9.45 -12.09 -11.95
N PHE A 110 8.66 -12.87 -11.22
CA PHE A 110 7.80 -13.90 -11.76
C PHE A 110 6.38 -13.62 -11.36
N LYS A 111 5.47 -13.63 -12.31
CA LYS A 111 4.05 -13.39 -12.07
C LYS A 111 3.25 -14.64 -12.40
N GLY A 112 2.40 -15.07 -11.46
CA GLY A 112 1.57 -16.26 -11.62
C GLY A 112 0.63 -16.43 -10.45
N LYS A 113 0.16 -17.66 -10.20
CA LYS A 113 -0.63 -18.00 -9.00
C LYS A 113 0.12 -17.66 -7.71
N GLU A 114 1.41 -17.86 -7.73
CA GLU A 114 2.37 -17.33 -6.77
C GLU A 114 3.28 -16.39 -7.52
N SER A 115 3.39 -15.16 -7.07
CA SER A 115 4.27 -14.15 -7.65
C SER A 115 5.51 -13.98 -6.78
N PHE A 116 6.68 -13.83 -7.42
CA PHE A 116 7.95 -13.64 -6.74
C PHE A 116 8.66 -12.40 -7.26
N LEU A 117 9.14 -11.57 -6.35
CA LEU A 117 10.02 -10.46 -6.63
C LEU A 117 11.33 -10.68 -5.87
N ASN A 118 12.43 -10.64 -6.58
CA ASN A 118 13.76 -10.78 -6.00
C ASN A 118 14.55 -9.49 -6.20
N PHE A 119 15.01 -8.93 -5.09
CA PHE A 119 15.78 -7.70 -5.06
C PHE A 119 17.14 -7.94 -4.42
N SER A 120 18.11 -7.11 -4.77
CA SER A 120 19.44 -7.11 -4.17
C SER A 120 19.94 -5.72 -3.85
N LYS A 121 20.74 -5.64 -2.81
CA LYS A 121 21.67 -4.56 -2.45
C LYS A 121 23.09 -5.14 -2.39
N PRO A 122 24.14 -4.30 -2.25
CA PRO A 122 25.52 -4.82 -2.20
C PRO A 122 25.79 -5.82 -1.07
N ASP A 123 25.06 -5.71 0.03
CA ASP A 123 25.25 -6.47 1.28
C ASP A 123 24.13 -7.48 1.58
N LYS A 124 22.98 -7.40 0.89
CA LYS A 124 21.80 -8.20 1.24
C LYS A 124 20.87 -8.46 0.07
N THR A 125 20.02 -9.46 0.22
CA THR A 125 18.97 -9.82 -0.72
C THR A 125 17.60 -9.75 -0.06
N CYS A 126 16.58 -9.51 -0.87
CA CYS A 126 15.19 -9.56 -0.45
C CYS A 126 14.37 -10.35 -1.46
N THR A 127 13.68 -11.37 -0.99
CA THR A 127 12.72 -12.14 -1.78
C THR A 127 11.33 -11.87 -1.23
N MET A 128 10.42 -11.45 -2.09
CA MET A 128 9.01 -11.29 -1.75
C MET A 128 8.20 -12.34 -2.49
N LYS A 129 7.35 -13.05 -1.76
CA LYS A 129 6.37 -13.99 -2.30
C LYS A 129 4.97 -13.43 -2.04
N ILE A 130 4.19 -13.30 -3.10
CA ILE A 130 2.80 -12.82 -3.03
C ILE A 130 1.91 -13.96 -3.50
N THR A 131 0.97 -14.37 -2.66
CA THR A 131 0.03 -15.45 -2.95
C THR A 131 -1.38 -15.03 -2.63
N GLU A 132 -2.33 -15.46 -3.45
CA GLU A 132 -3.74 -15.36 -3.13
C GLU A 132 -4.33 -16.76 -2.96
N ASN A 133 -5.01 -17.01 -1.86
CA ASN A 133 -5.68 -18.27 -1.65
C ASN A 133 -7.05 -18.29 -2.38
N TRP A 134 -7.66 -19.46 -2.48
CA TRP A 134 -8.95 -19.64 -3.15
C TRP A 134 -10.12 -18.89 -2.51
N LEU A 135 -9.96 -18.39 -1.28
CA LEU A 135 -10.94 -17.56 -0.57
C LEU A 135 -10.77 -16.07 -0.86
N GLY A 136 -9.74 -15.65 -1.62
CA GLY A 136 -9.44 -14.25 -1.90
C GLY A 136 -8.64 -13.55 -0.79
N LYS A 137 -7.94 -14.29 0.06
CA LYS A 137 -6.99 -13.73 1.02
C LYS A 137 -5.60 -13.70 0.40
N THR A 138 -5.05 -12.50 0.27
CA THR A 138 -3.67 -12.28 -0.19
C THR A 138 -2.72 -12.33 0.99
N GLU A 139 -1.63 -13.07 0.83
CA GLU A 139 -0.52 -13.16 1.79
C GLU A 139 0.77 -12.72 1.10
N VAL A 140 1.54 -11.88 1.76
CA VAL A 140 2.85 -11.38 1.32
C VAL A 140 3.88 -11.85 2.32
N GLU A 141 4.84 -12.63 1.87
CA GLU A 141 6.00 -13.04 2.64
C GLU A 141 7.24 -12.33 2.12
N ILE A 142 7.93 -11.60 2.98
CA ILE A 142 9.14 -10.83 2.68
C ILE A 142 10.29 -11.47 3.45
N ARG A 143 11.29 -11.98 2.74
CA ARG A 143 12.50 -12.59 3.30
C ARG A 143 13.70 -11.72 2.99
N VAL A 144 14.45 -11.35 4.02
CA VAL A 144 15.70 -10.59 3.90
C VAL A 144 16.85 -11.40 4.48
N GLY A 145 17.92 -11.46 3.76
CA GLY A 145 19.13 -12.16 4.19
C GLY A 145 20.39 -11.54 3.60
N PRO A 146 21.58 -11.91 4.12
CA PRO A 146 22.83 -11.46 3.55
C PRO A 146 22.98 -11.96 2.11
N LEU A 147 23.68 -11.20 1.29
CA LEU A 147 24.14 -11.68 -0.01
C LEU A 147 25.18 -12.79 0.27
N GLY A 148 24.90 -14.03 -0.20
CA GLY A 148 25.86 -15.13 -0.02
C GLY A 148 27.20 -14.76 -0.63
N GLU A 149 28.30 -15.03 0.10
CA GLU A 149 29.64 -14.89 -0.46
C GLU A 149 29.73 -15.77 -1.71
N LYS A 150 30.18 -15.17 -2.81
CA LYS A 150 30.49 -15.91 -4.02
C LYS A 150 31.67 -16.80 -3.68
N GLN A 151 31.45 -18.10 -3.45
CA GLN A 151 32.54 -19.07 -3.37
C GLN A 151 33.20 -19.06 -4.75
N MET A 152 34.41 -18.50 -4.78
CA MET A 152 35.32 -18.58 -5.95
C MET A 152 36.00 -19.93 -5.95
#